data_1c79975d751536be982f94dfde55a36c
#
_entry.id   1c79975d751536be982f94dfde55a36c
#
_cell.length_a   1.000
_cell.length_b   1.000
_cell.length_c   1.000
_cell.angle_alpha   90.00
_cell.angle_beta   90.00
_cell.angle_gamma   90.00
#
_symmetry.space_group_name_H-M   'P 1'
#
loop_
_entity.id
_entity.type
_entity.pdbx_description
1 polymer ?
#
loop_
_entity_poly.entity_id
_entity_poly.type
_entity_poly.pdbx_seq_one_letter_code
_entity_poly.pdbx_strand_id
1 'polypeptide(L)'
;KAIDGLKCMDPDKVVQPVDAQIRDTGEKFEIVPEVAGNALDPLKVKQVIANAMVTGQDQVNLEDEACYLKPAVYSTDEQLNCEQMNQLSDVIITYDFADRTETVDRSVIADWFNIDQNGDVYLDETLVAKYVDALGYKYDTFGKTRTFLTYDNREITIEGGDYGWAIDQQAE
;
A
#
# COMPACT_ATOMS: atom_id res chain seq x y z
N LYS A 1 26.32 28.01 15.09
CA LYS A 1 25.67 29.29 15.51
C LYS A 1 25.55 30.33 14.40
N ALA A 2 26.53 30.50 13.49
CA ALA A 2 26.44 31.48 12.40
C ALA A 2 25.54 30.98 11.26
N ILE A 3 25.55 29.66 10.95
CA ILE A 3 24.78 29.05 9.89
C ILE A 3 23.31 28.92 10.27
N ASP A 4 23.03 28.63 11.54
CA ASP A 4 21.66 28.48 12.06
C ASP A 4 20.85 29.79 12.03
N GLY A 5 21.51 30.94 11.81
CA GLY A 5 20.88 32.24 11.68
C GLY A 5 20.65 32.73 10.22
N LEU A 6 20.94 31.89 9.25
CA LEU A 6 20.69 32.21 7.82
C LEU A 6 19.18 32.21 7.54
N LYS A 7 18.71 33.17 6.75
CA LYS A 7 17.29 33.27 6.37
C LYS A 7 16.76 32.02 5.63
N CYS A 8 17.62 31.29 4.92
CA CYS A 8 17.30 30.05 4.25
C CYS A 8 17.13 28.85 5.19
N MET A 9 17.49 28.99 6.45
CA MET A 9 17.32 27.97 7.51
C MET A 9 16.22 28.35 8.52
N ASP A 10 15.44 29.38 8.23
CA ASP A 10 14.30 29.79 9.07
C ASP A 10 13.24 28.67 9.10
N PRO A 11 12.97 28.06 10.27
CA PRO A 11 12.06 26.92 10.37
C PRO A 11 10.65 27.21 9.82
N ASP A 12 10.20 28.46 9.87
CA ASP A 12 8.88 28.87 9.41
C ASP A 12 8.78 28.92 7.87
N LYS A 13 9.91 28.83 7.17
CA LYS A 13 10.01 28.91 5.70
C LYS A 13 10.56 27.65 5.06
N VAL A 14 11.07 26.74 5.87
CA VAL A 14 11.64 25.49 5.38
C VAL A 14 10.53 24.48 5.11
N VAL A 15 10.46 24.01 3.87
CA VAL A 15 9.63 22.90 3.44
C VAL A 15 10.53 21.68 3.31
N GLN A 16 10.23 20.63 4.07
CA GLN A 16 10.96 19.36 3.95
C GLN A 16 10.60 18.66 2.65
N PRO A 17 11.54 17.92 2.03
CA PRO A 17 11.18 17.04 0.92
C PRO A 17 10.23 15.94 1.42
N VAL A 18 9.30 15.55 0.54
CA VAL A 18 8.36 14.45 0.77
C VAL A 18 8.44 13.54 -0.42
N ASP A 19 8.52 12.24 -0.18
CA ASP A 19 8.56 11.22 -1.22
C ASP A 19 7.23 11.10 -1.95
N ALA A 20 7.27 10.71 -3.22
CA ALA A 20 6.08 10.28 -3.94
C ALA A 20 5.46 9.05 -3.28
N GLN A 21 4.15 8.93 -3.35
CA GLN A 21 3.42 7.83 -2.73
C GLN A 21 2.29 7.37 -3.65
N ILE A 22 1.99 6.07 -3.63
CA ILE A 22 0.78 5.53 -4.23
C ILE A 22 -0.34 5.59 -3.20
N ARG A 23 -1.49 6.13 -3.60
CA ARG A 23 -2.69 6.24 -2.76
C ARG A 23 -3.87 5.57 -3.45
N ASP A 24 -4.59 4.74 -2.71
CA ASP A 24 -5.89 4.25 -3.16
C ASP A 24 -6.97 5.34 -2.94
N THR A 25 -7.74 5.61 -4.00
CA THR A 25 -8.88 6.53 -3.98
C THR A 25 -10.22 5.81 -3.79
N GLY A 26 -10.20 4.47 -3.75
CA GLY A 26 -11.39 3.61 -3.78
C GLY A 26 -11.83 3.26 -5.21
N GLU A 27 -11.50 4.08 -6.20
CA GLU A 27 -11.77 3.82 -7.62
C GLU A 27 -10.52 3.34 -8.37
N LYS A 28 -9.37 3.87 -8.01
CA LYS A 28 -8.07 3.54 -8.61
C LYS A 28 -6.92 3.91 -7.68
N PHE A 29 -5.75 3.39 -7.97
CA PHE A 29 -4.50 3.86 -7.40
C PHE A 29 -4.01 5.10 -8.17
N GLU A 30 -3.58 6.12 -7.45
CA GLU A 30 -3.04 7.36 -8.01
C GLU A 30 -1.72 7.72 -7.33
N ILE A 31 -0.81 8.30 -8.11
CA ILE A 31 0.45 8.81 -7.57
C ILE A 31 0.19 10.18 -6.95
N VAL A 32 0.53 10.33 -5.67
CA VAL A 32 0.70 11.63 -5.02
C VAL A 32 2.14 12.07 -5.28
N PRO A 33 2.35 13.15 -6.05
CA PRO A 33 3.68 13.56 -6.42
C PRO A 33 4.56 13.93 -5.21
N GLU A 34 5.84 13.76 -5.39
CA GLU A 34 6.85 14.23 -4.46
C GLU A 34 6.84 15.74 -4.29
N VAL A 35 7.28 16.19 -3.14
CA VAL A 35 7.56 17.59 -2.86
C VAL A 35 9.07 17.75 -2.72
N ALA A 36 9.68 18.49 -3.65
CA ALA A 36 11.13 18.71 -3.62
C ALA A 36 11.57 19.44 -2.34
N GLY A 37 10.72 20.33 -1.84
CA GLY A 37 11.05 21.13 -0.65
C GLY A 37 12.16 22.15 -0.93
N ASN A 38 12.64 22.77 0.15
CA ASN A 38 13.75 23.71 0.14
C ASN A 38 14.67 23.55 1.37
N ALA A 39 14.57 22.41 2.05
CA ALA A 39 15.41 22.11 3.21
C ALA A 39 16.86 21.89 2.80
N LEU A 40 17.78 22.54 3.50
CA LEU A 40 19.22 22.39 3.28
C LEU A 40 19.79 21.28 4.18
N ASP A 41 20.79 20.57 3.65
CA ASP A 41 21.64 19.68 4.45
C ASP A 41 22.66 20.51 5.24
N PRO A 42 22.54 20.61 6.57
CA PRO A 42 23.43 21.46 7.37
C PRO A 42 24.90 21.02 7.32
N LEU A 43 25.16 19.73 7.08
CA LEU A 43 26.54 19.21 7.00
C LEU A 43 27.17 19.62 5.66
N LYS A 44 26.47 19.48 4.58
CA LYS A 44 26.92 19.93 3.26
C LYS A 44 27.14 21.43 3.22
N VAL A 45 26.20 22.21 3.72
CA VAL A 45 26.33 23.68 3.80
C VAL A 45 27.59 24.06 4.58
N LYS A 46 27.87 23.42 5.71
CA LYS A 46 29.09 23.67 6.49
C LYS A 46 30.37 23.35 5.69
N GLN A 47 30.38 22.24 4.98
CA GLN A 47 31.52 21.84 4.17
C GLN A 47 31.79 22.83 3.02
N VAL A 48 30.74 23.24 2.32
CA VAL A 48 30.81 24.16 1.19
C VAL A 48 31.30 25.54 1.65
N ILE A 49 30.76 26.06 2.74
CA ILE A 49 31.22 27.32 3.32
C ILE A 49 32.70 27.23 3.75
N ALA A 50 33.10 26.15 4.41
CA ALA A 50 34.51 25.96 4.82
C ALA A 50 35.44 25.93 3.59
N ASN A 51 35.04 25.25 2.53
CA ASN A 51 35.77 25.18 1.26
C ASN A 51 35.91 26.57 0.60
N ALA A 52 34.80 27.30 0.51
CA ALA A 52 34.80 28.65 -0.05
C ALA A 52 35.77 29.60 0.71
N MET A 53 35.80 29.51 2.04
CA MET A 53 36.75 30.28 2.86
C MET A 53 38.21 29.91 2.57
N VAL A 54 38.51 28.64 2.40
CA VAL A 54 39.89 28.18 2.09
C VAL A 54 40.32 28.58 0.68
N THR A 55 39.40 28.54 -0.29
CA THR A 55 39.67 28.86 -1.71
C THR A 55 39.53 30.35 -2.03
N GLY A 56 39.09 31.17 -1.08
CA GLY A 56 38.90 32.60 -1.26
C GLY A 56 37.72 32.95 -2.17
N GLN A 57 36.72 32.10 -2.25
CA GLN A 57 35.46 32.36 -2.96
C GLN A 57 34.58 33.27 -2.12
N ASP A 58 34.03 34.32 -2.74
CA ASP A 58 33.15 35.28 -2.07
C ASP A 58 31.66 34.99 -2.28
N GLN A 59 31.35 34.07 -3.22
CA GLN A 59 30.00 33.62 -3.53
C GLN A 59 29.96 32.10 -3.74
N VAL A 60 28.89 31.47 -3.25
CA VAL A 60 28.61 30.05 -3.42
C VAL A 60 27.14 29.85 -3.75
N ASN A 61 26.86 29.12 -4.80
CA ASN A 61 25.50 28.70 -5.12
C ASN A 61 25.21 27.34 -4.45
N LEU A 62 24.32 27.33 -3.45
CA LEU A 62 23.98 26.13 -2.69
C LEU A 62 23.25 25.07 -3.53
N GLU A 63 22.61 25.46 -4.64
CA GLU A 63 21.95 24.53 -5.57
C GLU A 63 22.98 23.79 -6.42
N ASP A 64 23.96 24.50 -7.00
CA ASP A 64 25.05 23.91 -7.78
C ASP A 64 25.90 22.96 -6.94
N GLU A 65 26.04 23.27 -5.65
CA GLU A 65 26.74 22.43 -4.66
C GLU A 65 25.86 21.29 -4.09
N ALA A 66 24.65 21.12 -4.61
CA ALA A 66 23.68 20.10 -4.19
C ALA A 66 23.46 20.08 -2.66
N CYS A 67 23.33 21.25 -2.05
CA CYS A 67 23.12 21.40 -0.61
C CYS A 67 21.68 21.19 -0.17
N TYR A 68 20.73 21.09 -1.08
CA TYR A 68 19.34 20.82 -0.74
C TYR A 68 19.09 19.32 -0.53
N LEU A 69 18.30 18.98 0.47
CA LEU A 69 17.74 17.65 0.62
C LEU A 69 16.79 17.37 -0.55
N LYS A 70 16.71 16.11 -0.94
CA LYS A 70 15.86 15.67 -2.04
C LYS A 70 14.95 14.53 -1.56
N PRO A 71 13.78 14.34 -2.18
CA PRO A 71 13.00 13.13 -2.00
C PRO A 71 13.83 11.89 -2.36
N ALA A 72 13.56 10.79 -1.69
CA ALA A 72 14.19 9.50 -1.99
C ALA A 72 13.43 8.76 -3.10
N VAL A 73 12.10 8.99 -3.21
CA VAL A 73 11.22 8.37 -4.19
C VAL A 73 10.53 9.46 -5.00
N TYR A 74 10.55 9.32 -6.32
CA TYR A 74 9.94 10.24 -7.27
C TYR A 74 8.72 9.59 -7.92
N SER A 75 7.82 10.41 -8.47
CA SER A 75 6.62 9.96 -9.21
C SER A 75 6.96 9.03 -10.37
N THR A 76 8.13 9.24 -11.01
CA THR A 76 8.63 8.37 -12.09
C THR A 76 9.00 6.98 -11.62
N ASP A 77 9.41 6.83 -10.36
CA ASP A 77 9.79 5.55 -9.77
C ASP A 77 8.55 4.72 -9.46
N GLU A 78 7.45 5.37 -9.08
CA GLU A 78 6.19 4.75 -8.72
C GLU A 78 5.23 4.49 -9.90
N GLN A 79 5.55 4.96 -11.10
CA GLN A 79 4.63 4.87 -12.23
C GLN A 79 4.29 3.43 -12.59
N LEU A 80 5.29 2.55 -12.68
CA LEU A 80 5.09 1.14 -13.01
C LEU A 80 4.27 0.42 -11.93
N ASN A 81 4.60 0.67 -10.66
CA ASN A 81 3.89 0.10 -9.52
C ASN A 81 2.41 0.49 -9.54
N CYS A 82 2.12 1.76 -9.73
CA CYS A 82 0.76 2.27 -9.80
C CYS A 82 -0.03 1.67 -10.96
N GLU A 83 0.58 1.53 -12.13
CA GLU A 83 -0.03 0.89 -13.30
C GLU A 83 -0.32 -0.59 -13.04
N GLN A 84 0.63 -1.34 -12.44
CA GLN A 84 0.45 -2.75 -12.09
C GLN A 84 -0.67 -2.94 -11.05
N MET A 85 -0.69 -2.14 -9.99
CA MET A 85 -1.74 -2.21 -8.97
C MET A 85 -3.11 -1.96 -9.57
N ASN A 86 -3.25 -1.00 -10.48
CA ASN A 86 -4.51 -0.74 -11.17
C ASN A 86 -4.93 -1.91 -12.06
N GLN A 87 -4.02 -2.47 -12.88
CA GLN A 87 -4.31 -3.60 -13.75
C GLN A 87 -4.75 -4.84 -12.97
N LEU A 88 -4.05 -5.16 -11.87
CA LEU A 88 -4.35 -6.33 -11.06
C LEU A 88 -5.63 -6.15 -10.23
N SER A 89 -5.93 -4.93 -9.78
CA SER A 89 -7.15 -4.66 -9.01
C SER A 89 -8.42 -4.61 -9.86
N ASP A 90 -8.31 -4.46 -11.19
CA ASP A 90 -9.47 -4.49 -12.10
C ASP A 90 -10.01 -5.91 -12.36
N VAL A 91 -9.35 -6.93 -11.82
CA VAL A 91 -9.80 -8.32 -11.92
C VAL A 91 -11.05 -8.52 -11.06
N ILE A 92 -12.02 -9.26 -11.59
CA ILE A 92 -13.21 -9.67 -10.84
C ILE A 92 -13.23 -11.20 -10.78
N ILE A 93 -13.20 -11.73 -9.56
CA ILE A 93 -13.31 -13.17 -9.30
C ILE A 93 -14.70 -13.46 -8.76
N THR A 94 -15.41 -14.40 -9.35
CA THR A 94 -16.72 -14.82 -8.86
C THR A 94 -16.65 -16.27 -8.39
N TYR A 95 -16.90 -16.47 -7.11
CA TYR A 95 -17.11 -17.79 -6.53
C TYR A 95 -18.57 -18.19 -6.67
N ASP A 96 -18.83 -19.34 -7.31
CA ASP A 96 -20.16 -19.90 -7.48
C ASP A 96 -20.34 -21.11 -6.56
N PHE A 97 -21.18 -20.94 -5.55
CA PHE A 97 -21.53 -21.97 -4.57
C PHE A 97 -22.89 -22.65 -4.90
N ALA A 98 -23.31 -22.63 -6.16
CA ALA A 98 -24.54 -23.19 -6.71
C ALA A 98 -25.82 -22.44 -6.31
N ASP A 99 -26.08 -22.22 -5.02
CA ASP A 99 -27.25 -21.51 -4.51
C ASP A 99 -26.97 -20.02 -4.18
N ARG A 100 -25.70 -19.61 -4.26
CA ARG A 100 -25.22 -18.27 -3.97
C ARG A 100 -23.89 -17.99 -4.64
N THR A 101 -23.58 -16.72 -4.79
CA THR A 101 -22.29 -16.29 -5.35
C THR A 101 -21.60 -15.30 -4.40
N GLU A 102 -20.29 -15.27 -4.46
CA GLU A 102 -19.44 -14.25 -3.81
C GLU A 102 -18.57 -13.61 -4.89
N THR A 103 -18.39 -12.31 -4.82
CA THR A 103 -17.57 -11.57 -5.78
C THR A 103 -16.42 -10.91 -5.05
N VAL A 104 -15.21 -11.18 -5.52
CA VAL A 104 -13.99 -10.49 -5.12
C VAL A 104 -13.67 -9.49 -6.21
N ASP A 105 -13.79 -8.25 -5.90
CA ASP A 105 -13.54 -7.14 -6.81
C ASP A 105 -12.45 -6.21 -6.26
N ARG A 106 -12.24 -5.10 -6.93
CA ARG A 106 -11.27 -4.10 -6.53
C ARG A 106 -11.35 -3.72 -5.04
N SER A 107 -12.54 -3.61 -4.47
CA SER A 107 -12.72 -3.19 -3.08
C SER A 107 -12.07 -4.13 -2.07
N VAL A 108 -11.84 -5.38 -2.48
CA VAL A 108 -11.15 -6.41 -1.69
C VAL A 108 -9.70 -6.55 -2.13
N ILE A 109 -9.47 -6.64 -3.45
CA ILE A 109 -8.13 -6.89 -4.01
C ILE A 109 -7.16 -5.75 -3.70
N ALA A 110 -7.65 -4.50 -3.69
CA ALA A 110 -6.82 -3.34 -3.41
C ALA A 110 -6.14 -3.38 -2.04
N ASP A 111 -6.81 -3.98 -1.05
CA ASP A 111 -6.27 -4.12 0.31
C ASP A 111 -5.17 -5.20 0.42
N TRP A 112 -4.98 -6.03 -0.60
CA TRP A 112 -3.98 -7.10 -0.61
C TRP A 112 -2.61 -6.67 -1.12
N PHE A 113 -2.52 -5.48 -1.76
CA PHE A 113 -1.25 -4.98 -2.27
C PHE A 113 -0.34 -4.48 -1.15
N ASN A 114 0.92 -4.78 -1.31
CA ASN A 114 1.99 -4.24 -0.47
C ASN A 114 3.22 -3.92 -1.34
N ILE A 115 4.15 -3.13 -0.81
CA ILE A 115 5.39 -2.78 -1.48
C ILE A 115 6.54 -3.31 -0.63
N ASP A 116 7.45 -4.04 -1.24
CA ASP A 116 8.59 -4.62 -0.55
C ASP A 116 9.72 -3.60 -0.31
N GLN A 117 10.83 -4.06 0.30
CA GLN A 117 11.99 -3.21 0.60
C GLN A 117 12.74 -2.72 -0.64
N ASN A 118 12.51 -3.35 -1.80
CA ASN A 118 13.11 -2.97 -3.08
C ASN A 118 12.23 -1.96 -3.84
N GLY A 119 11.00 -1.74 -3.36
CA GLY A 119 9.99 -0.91 -4.02
C GLY A 119 9.11 -1.69 -5.01
N ASP A 120 9.16 -3.02 -5.01
CA ASP A 120 8.35 -3.86 -5.89
C ASP A 120 6.97 -4.16 -5.28
N VAL A 121 5.92 -4.06 -6.09
CA VAL A 121 4.55 -4.38 -5.69
C VAL A 121 4.35 -5.90 -5.64
N TYR A 122 3.73 -6.39 -4.58
CA TYR A 122 3.31 -7.79 -4.44
C TYR A 122 1.95 -7.91 -3.77
N LEU A 123 1.28 -9.06 -3.94
CA LEU A 123 0.10 -9.43 -3.18
C LEU A 123 0.53 -10.09 -1.87
N ASP A 124 0.01 -9.61 -0.75
CA ASP A 124 0.25 -10.20 0.57
C ASP A 124 -0.56 -11.49 0.73
N GLU A 125 0.10 -12.64 0.54
CA GLU A 125 -0.51 -13.96 0.65
C GLU A 125 -1.18 -14.18 2.02
N THR A 126 -0.73 -13.51 3.07
CA THR A 126 -1.36 -13.60 4.40
C THR A 126 -2.74 -12.95 4.41
N LEU A 127 -2.92 -11.85 3.68
CA LEU A 127 -4.22 -11.18 3.57
C LEU A 127 -5.16 -11.97 2.67
N VAL A 128 -4.66 -12.55 1.59
CA VAL A 128 -5.41 -13.45 0.71
C VAL A 128 -5.88 -14.68 1.50
N ALA A 129 -4.98 -15.35 2.23
CA ALA A 129 -5.32 -16.51 3.06
C ALA A 129 -6.40 -16.19 4.11
N LYS A 130 -6.31 -15.03 4.78
CA LYS A 130 -7.36 -14.59 5.73
C LYS A 130 -8.71 -14.40 5.07
N TYR A 131 -8.73 -13.92 3.83
CA TYR A 131 -9.97 -13.77 3.08
C TYR A 131 -10.57 -15.14 2.74
N VAL A 132 -9.75 -16.09 2.27
CA VAL A 132 -10.18 -17.48 1.98
C VAL A 132 -10.69 -18.18 3.23
N ASP A 133 -10.01 -18.02 4.37
CA ASP A 133 -10.48 -18.51 5.67
C ASP A 133 -11.88 -17.97 6.02
N ALA A 134 -12.10 -16.67 5.79
CA ALA A 134 -13.40 -16.04 6.02
C ALA A 134 -14.49 -16.58 5.09
N LEU A 135 -14.16 -16.88 3.83
CA LEU A 135 -15.05 -17.55 2.90
C LEU A 135 -15.42 -18.95 3.40
N GLY A 136 -14.44 -19.73 3.84
CA GLY A 136 -14.67 -21.05 4.43
C GLY A 136 -15.60 -20.97 5.64
N TYR A 137 -15.34 -20.04 6.57
CA TYR A 137 -16.23 -19.85 7.71
C TYR A 137 -17.67 -19.50 7.30
N LYS A 138 -17.84 -18.67 6.27
CA LYS A 138 -19.14 -18.19 5.78
C LYS A 138 -19.91 -19.28 5.00
N TYR A 139 -19.20 -20.03 4.14
CA TYR A 139 -19.83 -20.89 3.14
C TYR A 139 -19.69 -22.39 3.37
N ASP A 140 -18.71 -22.86 4.13
CA ASP A 140 -18.56 -24.27 4.40
C ASP A 140 -19.80 -24.83 5.09
N THR A 141 -20.25 -25.97 4.61
CA THR A 141 -21.41 -26.67 5.13
C THR A 141 -21.07 -28.06 5.65
N PHE A 142 -19.83 -28.51 5.47
CA PHE A 142 -19.36 -29.79 5.95
C PHE A 142 -19.48 -29.89 7.46
N GLY A 143 -20.05 -30.97 7.95
CA GLY A 143 -20.21 -31.23 9.38
C GLY A 143 -21.17 -30.31 10.14
N LYS A 144 -21.88 -29.38 9.48
CA LYS A 144 -22.81 -28.46 10.15
C LYS A 144 -24.16 -29.12 10.42
N THR A 145 -24.66 -28.96 11.62
CA THR A 145 -26.04 -29.34 12.03
C THR A 145 -27.05 -28.55 11.22
N ARG A 146 -28.09 -29.18 10.70
CA ARG A 146 -29.16 -28.57 9.93
C ARG A 146 -30.52 -28.92 10.50
N THR A 147 -31.40 -27.94 10.46
CA THR A 147 -32.79 -28.09 10.83
C THR A 147 -33.67 -27.88 9.63
N PHE A 148 -34.61 -28.78 9.39
CA PHE A 148 -35.59 -28.61 8.32
C PHE A 148 -36.99 -29.01 8.78
N LEU A 149 -37.96 -28.42 8.12
CA LEU A 149 -39.37 -28.69 8.36
C LEU A 149 -39.85 -29.81 7.43
N THR A 150 -40.39 -30.89 8.02
CA THR A 150 -40.98 -32.00 7.26
C THR A 150 -42.33 -31.60 6.66
N TYR A 151 -42.85 -32.41 5.73
CA TYR A 151 -44.12 -32.12 5.06
C TYR A 151 -45.34 -32.09 6.06
N ASP A 152 -45.21 -32.73 7.21
CA ASP A 152 -46.19 -32.75 8.31
C ASP A 152 -45.90 -31.67 9.37
N ASN A 153 -45.11 -30.66 9.01
CA ASN A 153 -44.73 -29.52 9.86
C ASN A 153 -43.98 -29.86 11.15
N ARG A 154 -43.29 -30.98 11.16
CA ARG A 154 -42.35 -31.28 12.26
C ARG A 154 -40.98 -30.78 11.96
N GLU A 155 -40.36 -30.13 12.90
CA GLU A 155 -38.97 -29.71 12.81
C GLU A 155 -38.04 -30.88 13.16
N ILE A 156 -37.15 -31.22 12.24
CA ILE A 156 -36.15 -32.28 12.45
C ILE A 156 -34.77 -31.66 12.35
N THR A 157 -33.96 -31.93 13.35
CA THR A 157 -32.53 -31.57 13.37
C THR A 157 -31.71 -32.77 12.92
N ILE A 158 -30.87 -32.56 11.91
CA ILE A 158 -29.89 -33.54 11.45
C ILE A 158 -28.54 -33.06 11.93
N GLU A 159 -27.91 -33.87 12.77
CA GLU A 159 -26.56 -33.60 13.24
C GLU A 159 -25.58 -33.56 12.07
N GLY A 160 -24.51 -32.76 12.23
CA GLY A 160 -23.42 -32.69 11.26
C GLY A 160 -22.78 -34.05 11.10
N GLY A 161 -22.74 -34.55 9.90
CA GLY A 161 -22.11 -35.82 9.51
C GLY A 161 -20.86 -35.54 8.65
N ASP A 162 -20.54 -36.54 7.85
CA ASP A 162 -19.44 -36.54 6.88
C ASP A 162 -19.85 -36.01 5.50
N TYR A 163 -20.92 -35.24 5.44
CA TYR A 163 -21.40 -34.68 4.18
C TYR A 163 -21.48 -33.14 4.27
N GLY A 164 -21.43 -32.52 3.10
CA GLY A 164 -21.39 -31.08 2.93
C GLY A 164 -20.21 -30.66 2.06
N TRP A 165 -19.96 -29.39 2.03
CA TRP A 165 -18.92 -28.76 1.22
C TRP A 165 -17.96 -28.00 2.12
N ALA A 166 -16.70 -28.03 1.77
CA ALA A 166 -15.67 -27.22 2.39
C ALA A 166 -14.77 -26.65 1.28
N ILE A 167 -14.35 -25.44 1.44
CA ILE A 167 -13.37 -24.80 0.55
C ILE A 167 -12.01 -25.45 0.82
N ASP A 168 -11.31 -25.87 -0.22
CA ASP A 168 -9.91 -26.27 -0.13
C ASP A 168 -9.03 -25.01 -0.10
N GLN A 169 -8.81 -24.52 1.12
CA GLN A 169 -8.07 -23.27 1.35
C GLN A 169 -6.61 -23.29 0.89
N GLN A 170 -6.05 -24.47 0.58
CA GLN A 170 -4.70 -24.58 0.03
C GLN A 170 -4.66 -24.53 -1.49
N ALA A 171 -5.79 -24.86 -2.12
CA ALA A 171 -5.91 -24.85 -3.58
C ALA A 171 -6.34 -23.48 -4.12
N GLU A 172 -6.98 -22.68 -3.27
CA GLU A 172 -7.39 -21.29 -3.59
C GLU A 172 -6.23 -20.31 -3.38
#